data_96305eabe20030103ee1738e93d74a97
#
_entry.id   96305eabe20030103ee1738e93d74a97
#
_cell.length_a   1.000
_cell.length_b   1.000
_cell.length_c   1.000
_cell.angle_alpha   90.00
_cell.angle_beta   90.00
_cell.angle_gamma   90.00
#
_symmetry.space_group_name_H-M   'P 1'
#
loop_
_entity.id
_entity.type
_entity.pdbx_description
1 polymer ?
#
loop_
_entity_poly.entity_id
_entity_poly.type
_entity_poly.pdbx_seq_one_letter_code
_entity_poly.pdbx_strand_id
1 'polypeptide(L)'
;ATTAEVKAEVKEATKDMPKITTKGKIKVTSADGNWSFQPIGRVMWDYINTDEDGSGTDDFDGTELRRARLGFQGSIYDWGYKFEGDFATAGEDDNDKHSEVSIKDAYVSYGTKFDDKKLVVKLGQSHVPFGLNTAVSSKYMSFMDRPLFADSTISPARQSGAMARLTSADYKWSINAGYTIGSLKTGSTDKDDVGDTFSLRGSFVPYMADKNHLIQIGAGYMNVSDDSDDFRFRQRLVSHKDRTRHLNTETISGYDGSDAFTLDAMGVYGSFHAMAEYLDYTADFDTASDVDITGYAIEAGYFLTGES
;
A
#
# COMPACT_ATOMS: atom_id res chain seq x y z
N ALA A 1 50.77 -4.78 -20.48
CA ALA A 1 49.64 -3.88 -20.69
C ALA A 1 49.61 -2.85 -19.58
N THR A 2 49.37 -1.59 -19.89
CA THR A 2 49.18 -0.56 -18.90
C THR A 2 47.78 -0.69 -18.26
N THR A 3 47.59 -0.14 -17.07
CA THR A 3 46.27 -0.12 -16.40
C THR A 3 45.21 0.50 -17.30
N ALA A 4 45.57 1.43 -18.18
CA ALA A 4 44.64 2.08 -19.11
C ALA A 4 44.22 1.14 -20.24
N GLU A 5 45.15 0.37 -20.81
CA GLU A 5 44.87 -0.63 -21.87
C GLU A 5 43.94 -1.73 -21.34
N VAL A 6 44.25 -2.30 -20.16
CA VAL A 6 43.40 -3.31 -19.52
C VAL A 6 41.98 -2.77 -19.24
N LYS A 7 41.83 -1.51 -18.76
CA LYS A 7 40.52 -0.89 -18.57
C LYS A 7 39.74 -0.71 -19.88
N ALA A 8 40.45 -0.37 -20.98
CA ALA A 8 39.81 -0.20 -22.28
C ALA A 8 39.33 -1.56 -22.85
N GLU A 9 40.15 -2.61 -22.75
CA GLU A 9 39.78 -3.96 -23.15
C GLU A 9 38.59 -4.51 -22.35
N VAL A 10 38.61 -4.34 -21.01
CA VAL A 10 37.50 -4.75 -20.14
C VAL A 10 36.21 -3.97 -20.51
N LYS A 11 36.29 -2.67 -20.75
CA LYS A 11 35.14 -1.86 -21.16
C LYS A 11 34.59 -2.33 -22.50
N GLU A 12 35.43 -2.67 -23.46
CA GLU A 12 34.98 -3.18 -24.77
C GLU A 12 34.36 -4.57 -24.63
N ALA A 13 35.00 -5.48 -23.89
CA ALA A 13 34.50 -6.83 -23.65
C ALA A 13 33.15 -6.86 -22.86
N THR A 14 32.85 -5.84 -22.08
CA THR A 14 31.64 -5.76 -21.24
C THR A 14 30.58 -4.81 -21.77
N LYS A 15 30.80 -4.17 -22.93
CA LYS A 15 29.88 -3.13 -23.44
C LYS A 15 28.46 -3.64 -23.69
N ASP A 16 28.31 -4.88 -24.09
CA ASP A 16 27.03 -5.52 -24.39
C ASP A 16 26.51 -6.37 -23.23
N MET A 17 27.21 -6.37 -22.09
CA MET A 17 26.75 -7.10 -20.89
C MET A 17 25.76 -6.29 -20.08
N PRO A 18 24.74 -6.93 -19.50
CA PRO A 18 23.84 -6.27 -18.56
C PRO A 18 24.60 -5.74 -17.33
N LYS A 19 24.17 -4.59 -16.84
CA LYS A 19 24.69 -4.02 -15.59
C LYS A 19 23.94 -4.59 -14.39
N ILE A 20 24.66 -5.13 -13.42
CA ILE A 20 24.10 -5.65 -12.18
C ILE A 20 24.43 -4.68 -11.05
N THR A 21 23.39 -4.16 -10.40
CA THR A 21 23.47 -3.33 -9.19
C THR A 21 23.19 -4.19 -7.97
N THR A 22 24.11 -4.19 -6.99
CA THR A 22 23.99 -4.99 -5.75
C THR A 22 23.89 -4.14 -4.49
N LYS A 23 24.09 -2.81 -4.57
CA LYS A 23 24.02 -1.91 -3.42
C LYS A 23 22.57 -1.72 -2.96
N GLY A 24 22.21 -2.39 -1.86
CA GLY A 24 20.88 -2.33 -1.24
C GLY A 24 19.76 -3.01 -2.05
N LYS A 25 20.05 -3.57 -3.21
CA LYS A 25 19.10 -4.31 -4.05
C LYS A 25 19.83 -5.09 -5.14
N ILE A 26 19.20 -6.13 -5.67
CA ILE A 26 19.66 -6.79 -6.88
C ILE A 26 18.83 -6.24 -8.04
N LYS A 27 19.45 -5.53 -8.96
CA LYS A 27 18.80 -5.04 -10.19
C LYS A 27 19.68 -5.33 -11.39
N VAL A 28 19.12 -5.97 -12.40
CA VAL A 28 19.72 -6.18 -13.71
C VAL A 28 19.16 -5.12 -14.66
N THR A 29 20.04 -4.48 -15.44
CA THR A 29 19.65 -3.52 -16.48
C THR A 29 20.39 -3.88 -17.76
N SER A 30 19.72 -3.94 -18.91
CA SER A 30 20.34 -4.18 -20.20
C SER A 30 21.47 -3.18 -20.50
N ALA A 31 22.39 -3.55 -21.35
CA ALA A 31 23.52 -2.70 -21.73
C ALA A 31 23.06 -1.35 -22.33
N ASP A 32 22.01 -1.40 -23.15
CA ASP A 32 21.36 -0.25 -23.78
C ASP A 32 20.41 0.52 -22.87
N GLY A 33 20.11 -0.02 -21.65
CA GLY A 33 19.20 0.58 -20.69
C GLY A 33 17.71 0.38 -21.00
N ASN A 34 17.35 -0.31 -22.06
CA ASN A 34 15.99 -0.45 -22.54
C ASN A 34 15.11 -1.34 -21.66
N TRP A 35 15.69 -2.27 -20.91
CA TRP A 35 14.94 -3.06 -19.95
C TRP A 35 15.67 -3.20 -18.61
N SER A 36 14.90 -3.42 -17.57
CA SER A 36 15.44 -3.75 -16.26
C SER A 36 14.56 -4.78 -15.54
N PHE A 37 15.19 -5.58 -14.68
CA PHE A 37 14.52 -6.56 -13.82
C PHE A 37 15.10 -6.47 -12.41
N GLN A 38 14.21 -6.49 -11.41
CA GLN A 38 14.57 -6.45 -10.00
C GLN A 38 13.65 -7.40 -9.22
N PRO A 39 14.17 -8.50 -8.63
CA PRO A 39 13.43 -9.26 -7.64
C PRO A 39 13.18 -8.39 -6.41
N ILE A 40 11.99 -8.53 -5.83
CA ILE A 40 11.58 -7.82 -4.62
C ILE A 40 10.95 -8.82 -3.66
N GLY A 41 10.98 -8.52 -2.37
CA GLY A 41 10.34 -9.35 -1.38
C GLY A 41 10.57 -8.83 0.03
N ARG A 42 9.88 -9.45 0.98
CA ARG A 42 10.06 -9.24 2.41
C ARG A 42 9.44 -10.39 3.19
N VAL A 43 10.01 -10.62 4.35
CA VAL A 43 9.43 -11.49 5.38
C VAL A 43 9.27 -10.63 6.63
N MET A 44 8.09 -10.68 7.24
CA MET A 44 7.81 -10.12 8.57
C MET A 44 7.29 -11.25 9.42
N TRP A 45 7.93 -11.44 10.56
CA TRP A 45 7.59 -12.47 11.53
C TRP A 45 7.31 -11.80 12.86
N ASP A 46 6.18 -12.13 13.46
CA ASP A 46 5.74 -11.55 14.72
C ASP A 46 5.62 -12.64 15.77
N TYR A 47 5.98 -12.30 17.00
CA TYR A 47 5.61 -13.03 18.21
C TYR A 47 4.59 -12.19 18.97
N ILE A 48 3.52 -12.84 19.39
CA ILE A 48 2.39 -12.19 20.04
C ILE A 48 2.10 -12.95 21.31
N ASN A 49 1.86 -12.20 22.38
CA ASN A 49 1.35 -12.72 23.64
C ASN A 49 0.22 -11.79 24.08
N THR A 50 -0.97 -12.32 24.25
CA THR A 50 -2.15 -11.58 24.71
C THR A 50 -2.68 -12.23 25.99
N ASP A 51 -3.07 -11.33 26.90
CA ASP A 51 -3.76 -11.67 28.14
C ASP A 51 -5.07 -10.86 28.12
N GLU A 52 -6.19 -11.52 27.87
CA GLU A 52 -7.48 -10.87 27.65
C GLU A 52 -8.44 -11.15 28.82
N ASP A 53 -8.67 -10.17 29.68
CA ASP A 53 -9.66 -10.21 30.75
C ASP A 53 -11.08 -10.05 30.18
N GLY A 54 -11.71 -11.13 29.70
CA GLY A 54 -13.09 -11.06 29.21
C GLY A 54 -13.72 -12.44 29.01
N SER A 55 -15.03 -12.52 29.21
CA SER A 55 -15.76 -13.77 28.90
C SER A 55 -15.90 -13.92 27.37
N GLY A 56 -15.29 -14.95 26.81
CA GLY A 56 -15.36 -15.29 25.39
C GLY A 56 -14.14 -14.91 24.57
N THR A 57 -13.09 -14.44 25.22
CA THR A 57 -11.76 -14.24 24.65
C THR A 57 -10.82 -15.28 25.24
N ASP A 58 -9.97 -15.86 24.43
CA ASP A 58 -8.95 -16.80 24.86
C ASP A 58 -7.59 -16.11 24.83
N ASP A 59 -6.85 -16.21 25.94
CA ASP A 59 -5.44 -15.86 25.95
C ASP A 59 -4.72 -16.68 24.92
N PHE A 60 -3.87 -16.05 24.14
CA PHE A 60 -3.03 -16.78 23.23
C PHE A 60 -1.60 -16.22 23.19
N ASP A 61 -0.67 -17.11 23.00
CA ASP A 61 0.70 -16.77 22.63
C ASP A 61 1.10 -17.53 21.38
N GLY A 62 1.99 -16.96 20.61
CA GLY A 62 2.46 -17.63 19.41
C GLY A 62 3.14 -16.73 18.39
N THR A 63 3.43 -17.33 17.27
CA THR A 63 4.14 -16.69 16.17
C THR A 63 3.30 -16.70 14.91
N GLU A 64 3.44 -15.66 14.10
CA GLU A 64 2.87 -15.62 12.77
C GLU A 64 3.86 -15.07 11.73
N LEU A 65 3.71 -15.51 10.48
CA LEU A 65 4.26 -14.79 9.34
C LEU A 65 3.28 -13.67 8.98
N ARG A 66 3.57 -12.47 9.44
CA ARG A 66 2.73 -11.30 9.15
C ARG A 66 2.69 -10.97 7.67
N ARG A 67 3.83 -11.12 6.99
CA ARG A 67 3.98 -10.93 5.54
C ARG A 67 5.10 -11.81 5.02
N ALA A 68 4.83 -12.55 3.97
CA ALA A 68 5.80 -13.34 3.23
C ALA A 68 5.67 -13.01 1.75
N ARG A 69 6.23 -11.87 1.33
CA ARG A 69 6.03 -11.34 -0.02
C ARG A 69 7.20 -11.66 -0.93
N LEU A 70 6.86 -12.06 -2.14
CA LEU A 70 7.80 -12.28 -3.23
C LEU A 70 7.24 -11.68 -4.51
N GLY A 71 8.11 -11.11 -5.31
CA GLY A 71 7.71 -10.50 -6.57
C GLY A 71 8.88 -10.00 -7.38
N PHE A 72 8.56 -9.27 -8.42
CA PHE A 72 9.53 -8.62 -9.29
C PHE A 72 8.97 -7.30 -9.84
N GLN A 73 9.87 -6.41 -10.20
CA GLN A 73 9.55 -5.16 -10.87
C GLN A 73 10.64 -4.79 -11.86
N GLY A 74 10.32 -3.90 -12.78
CA GLY A 74 11.30 -3.43 -13.76
C GLY A 74 10.68 -2.49 -14.76
N SER A 75 11.37 -2.38 -15.90
CA SER A 75 10.94 -1.57 -17.05
C SER A 75 11.27 -2.25 -18.36
N ILE A 76 10.48 -1.94 -19.37
CA ILE A 76 10.75 -2.26 -20.79
C ILE A 76 10.45 -0.96 -21.55
N TYR A 77 11.48 -0.30 -22.07
CA TYR A 77 11.44 1.07 -22.59
C TYR A 77 10.82 2.03 -21.55
N ASP A 78 9.81 2.78 -21.91
CA ASP A 78 9.10 3.73 -21.02
C ASP A 78 8.03 3.06 -20.13
N TRP A 79 7.79 1.76 -20.32
CA TRP A 79 6.82 1.00 -19.54
C TRP A 79 7.48 0.40 -18.31
N GLY A 80 6.86 0.64 -17.16
CA GLY A 80 7.17 -0.05 -15.91
C GLY A 80 6.23 -1.23 -15.71
N TYR A 81 6.68 -2.22 -14.95
CA TYR A 81 5.84 -3.33 -14.49
C TYR A 81 6.18 -3.72 -13.06
N LYS A 82 5.19 -4.22 -12.35
CA LYS A 82 5.36 -4.82 -11.03
C LYS A 82 4.39 -5.95 -10.81
N PHE A 83 4.89 -7.02 -10.21
CA PHE A 83 4.10 -8.11 -9.64
C PHE A 83 4.61 -8.42 -8.24
N GLU A 84 3.72 -8.56 -7.25
CA GLU A 84 4.04 -8.94 -5.87
C GLU A 84 2.88 -9.77 -5.30
N GLY A 85 3.15 -11.00 -4.88
CA GLY A 85 2.25 -11.87 -4.15
C GLY A 85 2.63 -11.95 -2.68
N ASP A 86 1.64 -12.14 -1.79
CA ASP A 86 1.82 -12.40 -0.36
C ASP A 86 1.42 -13.84 -0.05
N PHE A 87 2.36 -14.60 0.46
CA PHE A 87 2.23 -16.02 0.80
C PHE A 87 1.96 -16.23 2.29
N ALA A 88 2.00 -15.16 3.10
CA ALA A 88 1.52 -15.19 4.46
C ALA A 88 0.00 -15.06 4.41
N THR A 89 -0.66 -16.18 4.35
CA THR A 89 -2.12 -16.20 4.39
C THR A 89 -2.59 -15.83 5.77
N ALA A 90 -3.32 -14.77 5.84
CA ALA A 90 -4.01 -14.38 7.04
C ALA A 90 -5.24 -15.29 7.19
N GLY A 91 -5.20 -16.18 8.17
CA GLY A 91 -6.36 -16.87 8.64
C GLY A 91 -6.46 -18.32 8.18
N GLU A 92 -6.27 -19.18 9.13
CA GLU A 92 -7.03 -20.40 9.21
C GLU A 92 -8.50 -19.99 9.43
N ASP A 93 -9.30 -19.95 8.37
CA ASP A 93 -10.73 -20.12 8.53
C ASP A 93 -10.95 -21.57 8.90
N ASP A 94 -11.83 -21.82 9.89
CA ASP A 94 -12.15 -23.16 10.42
C ASP A 94 -12.75 -24.13 9.36
N ASN A 95 -12.73 -23.78 8.09
CA ASN A 95 -13.36 -24.50 6.98
C ASN A 95 -12.39 -25.00 5.91
N ASP A 96 -11.17 -25.46 6.25
CA ASP A 96 -10.25 -26.14 5.31
C ASP A 96 -10.05 -25.43 3.94
N LYS A 97 -10.31 -24.14 3.85
CA LYS A 97 -10.05 -23.37 2.63
C LYS A 97 -8.56 -23.13 2.52
N HIS A 98 -7.98 -23.72 1.50
CA HIS A 98 -6.58 -23.54 1.14
C HIS A 98 -6.19 -22.08 1.17
N SER A 99 -5.08 -21.83 1.82
CA SER A 99 -4.45 -20.52 1.90
C SER A 99 -4.09 -20.01 0.49
N GLU A 100 -4.86 -19.10 -0.04
CA GLU A 100 -4.58 -18.54 -1.37
C GLU A 100 -3.50 -17.47 -1.31
N VAL A 101 -2.67 -17.41 -2.35
CA VAL A 101 -1.70 -16.32 -2.51
C VAL A 101 -2.45 -15.01 -2.77
N SER A 102 -2.32 -14.05 -1.86
CA SER A 102 -2.92 -12.73 -2.03
C SER A 102 -2.08 -11.88 -3.00
N ILE A 103 -2.64 -11.53 -4.16
CA ILE A 103 -1.98 -10.60 -5.08
C ILE A 103 -1.97 -9.21 -4.45
N LYS A 104 -0.79 -8.63 -4.28
CA LYS A 104 -0.64 -7.26 -3.74
C LYS A 104 -0.51 -6.24 -4.86
N ASP A 105 0.50 -6.35 -5.68
CA ASP A 105 0.68 -5.46 -6.83
C ASP A 105 0.75 -6.30 -8.12
N ALA A 106 -0.04 -5.92 -9.12
CA ALA A 106 -0.03 -6.54 -10.45
C ALA A 106 -0.43 -5.48 -11.47
N TYR A 107 0.54 -4.69 -11.95
CA TYR A 107 0.26 -3.59 -12.84
C TYR A 107 1.36 -3.35 -13.87
N VAL A 108 0.98 -2.70 -14.96
CA VAL A 108 1.87 -2.00 -15.87
C VAL A 108 1.72 -0.49 -15.69
N SER A 109 2.77 0.27 -15.98
CA SER A 109 2.75 1.72 -15.86
C SER A 109 3.46 2.38 -17.01
N TYR A 110 3.02 3.56 -17.40
CA TYR A 110 3.69 4.41 -18.37
C TYR A 110 4.05 5.73 -17.69
N GLY A 111 5.32 6.12 -17.78
CA GLY A 111 5.83 7.34 -17.20
C GLY A 111 6.23 8.34 -18.27
N THR A 112 5.69 9.55 -18.22
CA THR A 112 6.05 10.64 -19.14
C THR A 112 6.18 11.97 -18.41
N LYS A 113 6.67 12.97 -19.10
CA LYS A 113 6.65 14.35 -18.63
C LYS A 113 5.46 15.08 -19.25
N PHE A 114 4.77 15.83 -18.43
CA PHE A 114 3.75 16.76 -18.84
C PHE A 114 4.20 18.16 -18.40
N ASP A 115 4.68 18.95 -19.35
CA ASP A 115 5.44 20.16 -19.09
C ASP A 115 6.72 19.80 -18.29
N ASP A 116 6.98 20.43 -17.14
CA ASP A 116 8.06 20.10 -16.23
C ASP A 116 7.70 19.00 -15.20
N LYS A 117 6.43 18.57 -15.16
CA LYS A 117 5.87 17.65 -14.18
C LYS A 117 5.99 16.19 -14.64
N LYS A 118 6.09 15.29 -13.68
CA LYS A 118 6.11 13.85 -13.95
C LYS A 118 4.70 13.28 -13.87
N LEU A 119 4.21 12.74 -14.99
CA LEU A 119 2.97 11.99 -15.06
C LEU A 119 3.28 10.48 -15.11
N VAL A 120 2.61 9.71 -14.28
CA VAL A 120 2.64 8.25 -14.31
C VAL A 120 1.22 7.73 -14.35
N VAL A 121 0.90 6.92 -15.34
CA VAL A 121 -0.37 6.19 -15.42
C VAL A 121 -0.09 4.72 -15.13
N LYS A 122 -0.97 4.08 -14.37
CA LYS A 122 -0.92 2.65 -14.04
C LYS A 122 -2.21 1.98 -14.46
N LEU A 123 -2.11 0.75 -14.96
CA LEU A 123 -3.22 -0.13 -15.27
C LEU A 123 -3.00 -1.47 -14.57
N GLY A 124 -3.98 -1.92 -13.81
CA GLY A 124 -3.93 -3.13 -12.99
C GLY A 124 -4.05 -2.84 -11.51
N GLN A 125 -3.68 -3.81 -10.66
CA GLN A 125 -3.81 -3.68 -9.21
C GLN A 125 -2.64 -2.93 -8.59
N SER A 126 -2.95 -1.85 -7.89
CA SER A 126 -1.98 -1.10 -7.08
C SER A 126 -2.66 -0.39 -5.91
N HIS A 127 -1.89 0.35 -5.10
CA HIS A 127 -2.46 1.13 -4.00
C HIS A 127 -3.48 2.15 -4.49
N VAL A 128 -4.64 2.15 -3.83
CA VAL A 128 -5.69 3.16 -4.01
C VAL A 128 -5.17 4.52 -3.53
N PRO A 129 -5.28 5.58 -4.33
CA PRO A 129 -4.85 6.92 -3.94
C PRO A 129 -5.86 7.59 -3.00
N PHE A 130 -5.83 7.24 -1.71
CA PHE A 130 -6.75 7.76 -0.70
C PHE A 130 -6.00 8.18 0.58
N GLY A 131 -5.95 7.38 1.64
CA GLY A 131 -5.37 7.72 2.92
C GLY A 131 -3.84 7.64 2.99
N LEU A 132 -3.21 8.37 3.91
CA LEU A 132 -1.76 8.34 4.13
C LEU A 132 -1.31 6.97 4.64
N ASN A 133 -1.92 6.47 5.70
CA ASN A 133 -1.59 5.19 6.30
C ASN A 133 -1.74 4.02 5.32
N THR A 134 -2.75 4.10 4.46
CA THR A 134 -2.97 3.11 3.40
C THR A 134 -1.92 3.20 2.30
N ALA A 135 -1.49 4.42 1.93
CA ALA A 135 -0.50 4.67 0.89
C ALA A 135 0.95 4.36 1.31
N VAL A 136 1.27 4.50 2.60
CA VAL A 136 2.61 4.21 3.13
C VAL A 136 2.90 2.71 3.04
N SER A 137 4.06 2.38 2.48
CA SER A 137 4.50 0.99 2.42
C SER A 137 4.74 0.44 3.83
N SER A 138 4.25 -0.77 4.10
CA SER A 138 4.51 -1.47 5.36
C SER A 138 5.99 -1.78 5.65
N LYS A 139 6.92 -1.43 4.76
CA LYS A 139 8.37 -1.42 5.03
C LYS A 139 8.82 -0.27 5.92
N TYR A 140 7.99 0.77 6.01
CA TYR A 140 8.32 2.04 6.68
C TYR A 140 7.35 2.38 7.81
N MET A 141 6.56 1.39 8.24
CA MET A 141 5.70 1.54 9.42
C MET A 141 6.54 1.44 10.68
N SER A 142 6.27 2.29 11.65
CA SER A 142 6.90 2.27 12.97
C SER A 142 6.25 1.27 13.92
N PHE A 143 5.01 0.92 13.67
CA PHE A 143 4.23 -0.03 14.46
C PHE A 143 3.96 -1.32 13.69
N MET A 144 3.61 -2.37 14.40
CA MET A 144 3.33 -3.70 13.84
C MET A 144 2.16 -3.66 12.86
N ASP A 145 1.13 -2.85 13.15
CA ASP A 145 -0.04 -2.68 12.29
C ASP A 145 -0.38 -1.21 12.00
N ARG A 146 -1.30 -1.01 11.06
CA ARG A 146 -1.90 0.26 10.71
C ARG A 146 -3.04 0.60 11.68
N PRO A 147 -3.49 1.86 11.72
CA PRO A 147 -4.74 2.23 12.37
C PRO A 147 -5.91 1.36 11.87
N LEU A 148 -6.89 1.09 12.73
CA LEU A 148 -7.99 0.15 12.47
C LEU A 148 -8.83 0.48 11.22
N PHE A 149 -8.88 1.74 10.82
CA PHE A 149 -9.57 2.15 9.60
C PHE A 149 -8.76 1.93 8.31
N ALA A 150 -7.45 1.85 8.40
CA ALA A 150 -6.58 1.69 7.22
C ALA A 150 -6.42 0.22 6.82
N ASP A 151 -6.30 -0.06 5.51
CA ASP A 151 -6.24 -1.42 4.93
C ASP A 151 -7.48 -2.25 5.32
N SER A 152 -8.65 -1.62 5.24
CA SER A 152 -9.95 -2.13 5.67
C SER A 152 -11.01 -1.98 4.58
N THR A 153 -12.24 -2.38 4.85
CA THR A 153 -13.39 -2.16 3.94
C THR A 153 -13.60 -0.69 3.63
N ILE A 154 -13.48 0.18 4.65
CA ILE A 154 -13.71 1.62 4.51
C ILE A 154 -12.48 2.41 3.99
N SER A 155 -11.32 1.79 3.89
CA SER A 155 -10.10 2.37 3.32
C SER A 155 -9.24 1.28 2.70
N PRO A 156 -9.62 0.76 1.52
CA PRO A 156 -8.95 -0.36 0.89
C PRO A 156 -7.53 0.00 0.46
N ALA A 157 -6.58 -0.90 0.70
CA ALA A 157 -5.20 -0.66 0.34
C ALA A 157 -4.94 -0.79 -1.16
N ARG A 158 -5.56 -1.75 -1.80
CA ARG A 158 -5.33 -2.08 -3.21
C ARG A 158 -6.59 -2.49 -3.92
N GLN A 159 -6.72 -1.95 -5.14
CA GLN A 159 -7.78 -2.34 -6.09
C GLN A 159 -7.22 -2.35 -7.51
N SER A 160 -7.92 -3.04 -8.39
CA SER A 160 -7.63 -3.12 -9.82
C SER A 160 -8.31 -2.00 -10.58
N GLY A 161 -7.61 -1.39 -11.53
CA GLY A 161 -8.18 -0.34 -12.38
C GLY A 161 -7.14 0.54 -13.03
N ALA A 162 -7.52 1.77 -13.31
CA ALA A 162 -6.66 2.80 -13.86
C ALA A 162 -6.36 3.87 -12.82
N MET A 163 -5.09 4.21 -12.66
CA MET A 163 -4.65 5.24 -11.72
C MET A 163 -3.65 6.16 -12.39
N ALA A 164 -3.70 7.45 -12.06
CA ALA A 164 -2.78 8.45 -12.56
C ALA A 164 -2.17 9.25 -11.41
N ARG A 165 -0.89 9.57 -11.51
CA ARG A 165 -0.17 10.43 -10.58
C ARG A 165 0.54 11.53 -11.33
N LEU A 166 0.25 12.77 -10.98
CA LEU A 166 0.99 13.96 -11.42
C LEU A 166 1.82 14.48 -10.23
N THR A 167 3.11 14.70 -10.44
CA THR A 167 4.04 15.17 -9.40
C THR A 167 4.81 16.36 -9.93
N SER A 168 4.97 17.42 -9.11
CA SER A 168 5.79 18.58 -9.45
C SER A 168 7.26 18.22 -9.66
N ALA A 169 7.97 19.03 -10.43
CA ALA A 169 9.41 18.82 -10.71
C ALA A 169 10.26 18.86 -9.45
N ASP A 170 9.90 19.68 -8.47
CA ASP A 170 10.56 19.83 -7.17
C ASP A 170 10.04 18.85 -6.10
N TYR A 171 9.10 17.95 -6.46
CA TYR A 171 8.45 16.98 -5.59
C TYR A 171 7.69 17.58 -4.39
N LYS A 172 7.34 18.87 -4.44
CA LYS A 172 6.62 19.53 -3.34
C LYS A 172 5.12 19.28 -3.34
N TRP A 173 4.56 18.84 -4.45
CA TRP A 173 3.16 18.44 -4.50
C TRP A 173 2.93 17.26 -5.43
N SER A 174 1.89 16.50 -5.15
CA SER A 174 1.37 15.49 -6.05
C SER A 174 -0.15 15.44 -6.01
N ILE A 175 -0.74 15.11 -7.15
CA ILE A 175 -2.16 14.78 -7.29
C ILE A 175 -2.24 13.36 -7.85
N ASN A 176 -3.05 12.54 -7.23
CA ASN A 176 -3.26 11.16 -7.61
C ASN A 176 -4.75 10.91 -7.76
N ALA A 177 -5.17 10.27 -8.85
CA ALA A 177 -6.55 9.88 -9.08
C ALA A 177 -6.61 8.41 -9.48
N GLY A 178 -7.68 7.73 -9.11
CA GLY A 178 -7.93 6.32 -9.44
C GLY A 178 -9.40 6.09 -9.77
N TYR A 179 -9.63 5.21 -10.73
CA TYR A 179 -10.91 4.57 -10.98
C TYR A 179 -10.67 3.07 -10.98
N THR A 180 -11.27 2.38 -10.03
CA THR A 180 -10.93 0.99 -9.72
C THR A 180 -12.18 0.17 -9.43
N ILE A 181 -12.05 -1.14 -9.64
CA ILE A 181 -13.09 -2.14 -9.42
C ILE A 181 -12.47 -3.24 -8.56
N GLY A 182 -12.77 -3.33 -7.30
CA GLY A 182 -12.31 -4.38 -6.39
C GLY A 182 -10.84 -4.82 -6.49
N SER A 183 -10.53 -5.90 -5.82
CA SER A 183 -9.19 -6.50 -5.79
C SER A 183 -9.12 -7.77 -6.62
N LEU A 184 -7.95 -8.04 -7.25
CA LEU A 184 -7.70 -9.29 -7.94
C LEU A 184 -7.68 -10.44 -6.93
N LYS A 185 -8.47 -11.47 -7.18
CA LYS A 185 -8.47 -12.75 -6.46
C LYS A 185 -7.87 -13.84 -7.34
N THR A 186 -7.15 -14.78 -6.74
CA THR A 186 -6.62 -15.95 -7.44
C THR A 186 -7.65 -17.09 -7.33
N GLY A 187 -8.00 -17.68 -8.48
CA GLY A 187 -8.84 -18.89 -8.51
C GLY A 187 -10.31 -18.72 -8.14
N SER A 188 -10.77 -17.50 -7.88
CA SER A 188 -12.19 -17.26 -7.62
C SER A 188 -13.00 -17.33 -8.91
N THR A 189 -14.07 -18.11 -8.88
CA THR A 189 -15.12 -18.13 -9.92
C THR A 189 -16.33 -17.32 -9.46
N ASP A 190 -16.29 -16.77 -8.27
CA ASP A 190 -17.37 -15.96 -7.72
C ASP A 190 -17.43 -14.65 -8.49
N LYS A 191 -18.61 -14.32 -8.96
CA LYS A 191 -18.93 -12.99 -9.43
C LYS A 191 -19.18 -12.13 -8.20
N ASP A 192 -18.10 -11.61 -7.60
CA ASP A 192 -18.27 -10.53 -6.66
C ASP A 192 -18.64 -9.30 -7.51
N ASP A 193 -19.86 -8.83 -7.41
CA ASP A 193 -20.19 -7.49 -7.82
C ASP A 193 -19.42 -6.56 -6.87
N VAL A 194 -18.37 -6.01 -7.40
CA VAL A 194 -17.50 -5.09 -6.65
C VAL A 194 -17.77 -3.75 -7.29
N GLY A 195 -18.35 -2.88 -6.53
CA GLY A 195 -18.68 -1.56 -6.98
C GLY A 195 -17.49 -0.78 -7.51
N ASP A 196 -17.80 0.18 -8.34
CA ASP A 196 -16.83 1.11 -8.88
C ASP A 196 -16.31 2.05 -7.79
N THR A 197 -15.01 2.24 -7.70
CA THR A 197 -14.39 3.15 -6.76
C THR A 197 -13.70 4.30 -7.50
N PHE A 198 -14.14 5.53 -7.26
CA PHE A 198 -13.38 6.72 -7.61
C PHE A 198 -12.56 7.18 -6.41
N SER A 199 -11.30 7.53 -6.61
CA SER A 199 -10.44 8.04 -5.54
C SER A 199 -9.56 9.19 -6.03
N LEU A 200 -9.34 10.16 -5.15
CA LEU A 200 -8.50 11.34 -5.40
C LEU A 200 -7.70 11.65 -4.14
N ARG A 201 -6.39 11.90 -4.29
CA ARG A 201 -5.52 12.33 -3.22
C ARG A 201 -4.59 13.43 -3.67
N GLY A 202 -4.60 14.56 -2.94
CA GLY A 202 -3.61 15.63 -3.03
C GLY A 202 -2.61 15.54 -1.87
N SER A 203 -1.35 15.86 -2.13
CA SER A 203 -0.35 16.08 -1.07
C SER A 203 0.50 17.30 -1.38
N PHE A 204 0.91 18.01 -0.35
CA PHE A 204 1.75 19.20 -0.43
C PHE A 204 2.79 19.22 0.69
N VAL A 205 4.00 19.68 0.36
CA VAL A 205 5.13 19.79 1.29
C VAL A 205 5.42 21.28 1.51
N PRO A 206 4.76 21.92 2.51
CA PRO A 206 4.94 23.33 2.81
C PRO A 206 6.34 23.68 3.30
N TYR A 207 7.02 22.73 3.91
CA TYR A 207 8.38 22.91 4.40
C TYR A 207 9.25 21.71 4.04
N MET A 208 10.40 21.96 3.44
CA MET A 208 11.43 20.97 3.15
C MET A 208 12.80 21.67 3.08
N ALA A 209 13.59 21.52 4.12
CA ALA A 209 14.99 21.95 4.12
C ALA A 209 15.87 20.89 3.45
N ASP A 210 15.60 19.63 3.74
CA ASP A 210 16.19 18.44 3.13
C ASP A 210 15.26 17.24 3.35
N LYS A 211 15.68 16.01 2.99
CA LYS A 211 14.88 14.79 3.14
C LYS A 211 14.61 14.39 4.60
N ASN A 212 15.39 14.89 5.55
CA ASN A 212 15.29 14.60 6.97
C ASN A 212 14.61 15.74 7.75
N HIS A 213 14.26 16.85 7.10
CA HIS A 213 13.59 18.00 7.69
C HIS A 213 12.49 18.48 6.76
N LEU A 214 11.31 17.89 6.91
CA LEU A 214 10.17 18.22 6.08
C LEU A 214 8.85 18.10 6.85
N ILE A 215 7.85 18.81 6.35
CA ILE A 215 6.44 18.66 6.74
C ILE A 215 5.64 18.45 5.46
N GLN A 216 4.77 17.46 5.47
CA GLN A 216 3.81 17.18 4.40
C GLN A 216 2.40 17.23 4.99
N ILE A 217 1.48 17.74 4.20
CA ILE A 217 0.03 17.65 4.45
C ILE A 217 -0.64 16.99 3.26
N GLY A 218 -1.76 16.34 3.49
CA GLY A 218 -2.53 15.67 2.44
C GLY A 218 -4.01 15.64 2.73
N ALA A 219 -4.77 15.43 1.65
CA ALA A 219 -6.20 15.19 1.72
C ALA A 219 -6.58 14.15 0.66
N GLY A 220 -7.56 13.32 0.97
CA GLY A 220 -8.09 12.30 0.07
C GLY A 220 -9.62 12.31 0.06
N TYR A 221 -10.18 11.92 -1.05
CA TYR A 221 -11.60 11.65 -1.24
C TYR A 221 -11.76 10.31 -1.95
N MET A 222 -12.75 9.55 -1.56
CA MET A 222 -13.11 8.28 -2.19
C MET A 222 -14.63 8.17 -2.20
N ASN A 223 -15.16 7.75 -3.33
CA ASN A 223 -16.56 7.39 -3.50
C ASN A 223 -16.62 5.97 -4.04
N VAL A 224 -17.45 5.15 -3.45
CA VAL A 224 -17.73 3.78 -3.87
C VAL A 224 -19.18 3.72 -4.29
N SER A 225 -19.42 3.33 -5.53
CA SER A 225 -20.73 2.94 -6.03
C SER A 225 -20.76 1.42 -6.01
N ASP A 226 -21.57 0.82 -5.17
CA ASP A 226 -21.60 -0.63 -4.97
C ASP A 226 -23.02 -1.14 -5.12
N ASP A 227 -23.19 -2.18 -5.92
CA ASP A 227 -24.45 -2.91 -6.10
C ASP A 227 -24.51 -4.14 -5.17
N SER A 228 -23.53 -4.33 -4.26
CA SER A 228 -23.59 -5.39 -3.27
C SER A 228 -24.57 -5.01 -2.17
N ASP A 229 -25.56 -5.88 -1.92
CA ASP A 229 -26.61 -5.61 -0.94
C ASP A 229 -26.12 -5.52 0.51
N ASP A 230 -24.86 -5.84 0.81
CA ASP A 230 -24.38 -6.05 2.17
C ASP A 230 -23.14 -5.23 2.52
N PHE A 231 -23.21 -4.46 3.59
CA PHE A 231 -22.09 -3.76 4.20
C PHE A 231 -21.71 -4.41 5.53
N ARG A 232 -20.39 -4.54 5.77
CA ARG A 232 -19.86 -4.92 7.06
C ARG A 232 -18.48 -4.31 7.30
N PHE A 233 -18.34 -3.52 8.35
CA PHE A 233 -17.06 -3.08 8.87
C PHE A 233 -16.70 -3.89 10.11
N ARG A 234 -15.58 -4.62 10.06
CA ARG A 234 -15.09 -5.40 11.19
C ARG A 234 -13.56 -5.36 11.26
N GLN A 235 -13.04 -5.11 12.45
CA GLN A 235 -11.61 -5.05 12.68
C GLN A 235 -11.22 -5.80 13.97
N ARG A 236 -10.09 -6.46 13.91
CA ARG A 236 -9.37 -6.97 15.06
C ARG A 236 -8.29 -5.98 15.46
N LEU A 237 -7.76 -6.11 16.67
CA LEU A 237 -6.59 -5.35 17.07
C LEU A 237 -5.35 -5.80 16.29
N VAL A 238 -4.21 -5.81 16.86
CA VAL A 238 -2.91 -5.88 16.18
C VAL A 238 -2.62 -7.22 15.49
N SER A 239 -3.17 -8.34 15.96
CA SER A 239 -2.77 -9.70 15.54
C SER A 239 -3.75 -10.34 14.56
N HIS A 240 -3.23 -11.09 13.56
CA HIS A 240 -4.06 -11.98 12.75
C HIS A 240 -4.48 -13.25 13.52
N LYS A 241 -3.76 -13.60 14.60
CA LYS A 241 -4.11 -14.72 15.48
C LYS A 241 -5.28 -14.40 16.40
N ASP A 242 -5.48 -13.12 16.72
CA ASP A 242 -6.66 -12.70 17.44
C ASP A 242 -7.91 -12.88 16.55
N ARG A 243 -8.83 -13.75 17.00
CA ARG A 243 -10.10 -14.03 16.32
C ARG A 243 -11.20 -13.04 16.73
N THR A 244 -11.00 -12.29 17.81
CA THR A 244 -11.95 -11.32 18.32
C THR A 244 -12.07 -10.13 17.38
N ARG A 245 -13.29 -9.76 17.06
CA ARG A 245 -13.59 -8.57 16.25
C ARG A 245 -14.03 -7.45 17.19
N HIS A 246 -13.06 -6.67 17.67
CA HIS A 246 -13.30 -5.59 18.63
C HIS A 246 -14.17 -4.47 18.05
N LEU A 247 -14.11 -4.27 16.73
CA LEU A 247 -15.05 -3.43 15.99
C LEU A 247 -15.80 -4.31 15.00
N ASN A 248 -17.13 -4.29 15.05
CA ASN A 248 -17.99 -5.09 14.18
C ASN A 248 -19.37 -4.46 14.09
N THR A 249 -19.74 -3.99 12.91
CA THR A 249 -21.09 -3.43 12.65
C THR A 249 -22.15 -4.52 12.46
N GLU A 250 -21.75 -5.80 12.43
CA GLU A 250 -22.53 -6.88 11.82
C GLU A 250 -22.80 -6.60 10.35
N THR A 251 -23.55 -7.49 9.68
CA THR A 251 -23.92 -7.30 8.27
C THR A 251 -25.17 -6.45 8.22
N ILE A 252 -25.13 -5.36 7.46
CA ILE A 252 -26.25 -4.46 7.23
C ILE A 252 -26.60 -4.55 5.74
N SER A 253 -27.84 -4.93 5.42
CA SER A 253 -28.30 -5.10 4.04
C SER A 253 -28.89 -3.81 3.47
N GLY A 254 -28.89 -3.70 2.15
CA GLY A 254 -29.37 -2.53 1.41
C GLY A 254 -28.30 -1.45 1.25
N TYR A 255 -27.04 -1.83 1.21
CA TYR A 255 -25.91 -0.93 0.94
C TYR A 255 -25.94 -0.43 -0.50
N ASP A 256 -25.89 0.88 -0.71
CA ASP A 256 -25.98 1.57 -2.01
C ASP A 256 -24.68 2.33 -2.37
N GLY A 257 -23.71 2.30 -1.50
CA GLY A 257 -22.44 2.95 -1.74
C GLY A 257 -21.89 3.73 -0.54
N SER A 258 -20.81 4.47 -0.75
CA SER A 258 -20.19 5.23 0.33
C SER A 258 -19.36 6.39 -0.16
N ASP A 259 -19.23 7.38 0.71
CA ASP A 259 -18.30 8.49 0.59
C ASP A 259 -17.29 8.49 1.74
N ALA A 260 -16.05 8.80 1.43
CA ALA A 260 -15.00 8.90 2.43
C ALA A 260 -14.08 10.10 2.18
N PHE A 261 -13.65 10.72 3.25
CA PHE A 261 -12.72 11.84 3.23
C PHE A 261 -11.58 11.62 4.23
N THR A 262 -10.34 11.98 3.85
CA THR A 262 -9.19 11.95 4.76
C THR A 262 -8.45 13.26 4.77
N LEU A 263 -7.95 13.62 5.96
CA LEU A 263 -6.94 14.66 6.14
C LEU A 263 -5.74 14.06 6.84
N ASP A 264 -4.55 14.42 6.40
CA ASP A 264 -3.33 13.92 7.00
C ASP A 264 -2.21 14.95 7.06
N ALA A 265 -1.30 14.73 8.00
CA ALA A 265 -0.06 15.44 8.10
C ALA A 265 1.05 14.49 8.55
N MET A 266 2.25 14.68 8.04
CA MET A 266 3.45 14.01 8.53
C MET A 266 4.62 14.98 8.60
N GLY A 267 5.53 14.73 9.52
CA GLY A 267 6.73 15.50 9.68
C GLY A 267 7.93 14.62 10.04
N VAL A 268 9.09 15.02 9.55
CA VAL A 268 10.39 14.44 9.91
C VAL A 268 11.31 15.57 10.32
N TYR A 269 11.98 15.39 11.47
CA TYR A 269 12.98 16.32 11.96
C TYR A 269 14.17 15.53 12.54
N GLY A 270 15.19 15.32 11.73
CA GLY A 270 16.29 14.43 12.07
C GLY A 270 15.79 13.01 12.32
N SER A 271 16.06 12.48 13.51
CA SER A 271 15.60 11.14 13.93
C SER A 271 14.17 11.11 14.47
N PHE A 272 13.53 12.25 14.67
CA PHE A 272 12.13 12.34 15.09
C PHE A 272 11.21 12.30 13.86
N HIS A 273 10.13 11.53 13.93
CA HIS A 273 9.08 11.54 12.96
C HIS A 273 7.71 11.46 13.66
N ALA A 274 6.71 12.05 13.02
CA ALA A 274 5.33 11.95 13.48
C ALA A 274 4.39 11.99 12.28
N MET A 275 3.25 11.33 12.39
CA MET A 275 2.15 11.45 11.45
C MET A 275 0.80 11.43 12.17
N ALA A 276 -0.19 12.09 11.55
CA ALA A 276 -1.57 12.09 11.97
C ALA A 276 -2.47 11.93 10.76
N GLU A 277 -3.55 11.18 10.91
CA GLU A 277 -4.57 11.01 9.88
C GLU A 277 -5.96 11.01 10.53
N TYR A 278 -6.88 11.70 9.87
CA TYR A 278 -8.32 11.73 10.16
C TYR A 278 -9.06 11.11 9.00
N LEU A 279 -10.06 10.29 9.28
CA LEU A 279 -10.99 9.69 8.33
C LEU A 279 -12.42 10.06 8.74
N ASP A 280 -13.22 10.43 7.77
CA ASP A 280 -14.68 10.51 7.82
C ASP A 280 -15.24 9.62 6.71
N TYR A 281 -16.17 8.75 7.04
CA TYR A 281 -16.75 7.75 6.13
C TYR A 281 -18.24 7.62 6.41
N THR A 282 -19.03 7.70 5.35
CA THR A 282 -20.49 7.47 5.38
C THR A 282 -20.82 6.32 4.43
N ALA A 283 -21.50 5.31 4.94
CA ALA A 283 -22.14 4.26 4.13
C ALA A 283 -23.61 4.59 3.95
N ASP A 284 -24.07 4.61 2.72
CA ASP A 284 -25.46 4.89 2.33
C ASP A 284 -26.25 3.60 2.21
N PHE A 285 -27.53 3.62 2.58
CA PHE A 285 -28.41 2.47 2.56
C PHE A 285 -29.80 2.81 2.04
N ASP A 286 -30.34 1.98 1.14
CA ASP A 286 -31.70 2.11 0.62
C ASP A 286 -32.79 1.86 1.67
N THR A 287 -32.55 0.97 2.62
CA THR A 287 -33.56 0.44 3.54
C THR A 287 -33.24 0.65 5.01
N ALA A 288 -32.04 1.09 5.35
CA ALA A 288 -31.57 1.39 6.71
C ALA A 288 -31.13 2.84 6.83
N SER A 289 -30.82 3.30 8.03
CA SER A 289 -30.15 4.59 8.22
C SER A 289 -28.70 4.49 7.83
N ASP A 290 -28.16 5.57 7.30
CA ASP A 290 -26.73 5.68 6.96
C ASP A 290 -25.86 5.42 8.18
N VAL A 291 -24.66 4.88 7.91
CA VAL A 291 -23.67 4.56 8.95
C VAL A 291 -22.47 5.47 8.81
N ASP A 292 -22.28 6.33 9.80
CA ASP A 292 -21.13 7.22 9.87
C ASP A 292 -20.02 6.61 10.73
N ILE A 293 -18.80 6.59 10.19
CA ILE A 293 -17.60 6.10 10.88
C ILE A 293 -16.53 7.17 10.83
N THR A 294 -16.14 7.66 12.00
CA THR A 294 -15.04 8.62 12.14
C THR A 294 -13.82 7.92 12.76
N GLY A 295 -12.67 8.08 12.14
CA GLY A 295 -11.41 7.53 12.60
C GLY A 295 -10.31 8.60 12.70
N TYR A 296 -9.44 8.47 13.69
CA TYR A 296 -8.22 9.26 13.77
C TYR A 296 -7.06 8.42 14.30
N ALA A 297 -5.86 8.73 13.84
CA ALA A 297 -4.63 8.12 14.29
C ALA A 297 -3.53 9.17 14.44
N ILE A 298 -2.72 9.02 15.47
CA ILE A 298 -1.51 9.83 15.69
C ILE A 298 -0.39 8.87 16.05
N GLU A 299 0.70 8.98 15.32
CA GLU A 299 1.91 8.18 15.53
C GLU A 299 3.12 9.10 15.67
N ALA A 300 4.05 8.74 16.54
CA ALA A 300 5.33 9.41 16.68
C ALA A 300 6.43 8.41 17.00
N GLY A 301 7.62 8.66 16.52
CA GLY A 301 8.78 7.82 16.76
C GLY A 301 10.09 8.60 16.75
N TYR A 302 11.10 8.01 17.37
CA TYR A 302 12.45 8.55 17.43
C TYR A 302 13.49 7.43 17.22
N PHE A 303 14.34 7.56 16.23
CA PHE A 303 15.45 6.65 15.99
C PHE A 303 16.63 6.96 16.92
N LEU A 304 16.86 6.10 17.90
CA LEU A 304 17.91 6.29 18.92
C LEU A 304 19.33 6.26 18.33
N THR A 305 19.51 5.57 17.22
CA THR A 305 20.79 5.37 16.51
C THR A 305 21.08 6.46 15.47
N GLY A 306 20.19 7.45 15.33
CA GLY A 306 20.42 8.65 14.53
C GLY A 306 20.05 8.53 13.04
N GLU A 307 19.40 7.44 12.62
CA GLU A 307 18.80 7.33 11.29
C GLU A 307 17.56 8.23 11.17
N SER A 308 17.18 8.50 9.91
CA SER A 308 15.98 9.27 9.58
C SER A 308 15.35 8.76 8.28
#